data_03101a507209cd849fe45c5d2c00c439
#
_entry.id   03101a507209cd849fe45c5d2c00c439
#
_cell.length_a   1.000
_cell.length_b   1.000
_cell.length_c   1.000
_cell.angle_alpha   90.00
_cell.angle_beta   90.00
_cell.angle_gamma   90.00
#
_symmetry.space_group_name_H-M   'P 1'
#
loop_
_entity.id
_entity.type
_entity.pdbx_description
1 polymer ?
#
loop_
_entity_poly.entity_id
_entity_poly.type
_entity_poly.pdbx_seq_one_letter_code
_entity_poly.pdbx_strand_id
1 'polypeptide(L)'
;MNILILSSGTRNKIVQYAKQTFGMDGYIVATDSSKYAPSLYDADKYYIVPRIDHPQYLNIVLKICRDEKIDIVFSLIDPELELIAENINKFESIGVTPIVSPLKWVKIAFDKMQMHNFCVENSINTIKSFDSLEKVKNEIATKKINYPLFAKPKSGSASKNIMKIENEEQLDSYCKNQKDYIIQEYMDGVEIGCDVYIDSISGEVVDIFTKKKLLMRSGETDKAISFKDNKLFDFIKKFISKSGYKYNIDIDVYVKNGEYLLSEVNPRFGGGYPHAYECGCNFFDYIKTNINKEKNEAKVGHYNENIVMMKYPEICIKEMG
;
A
#
# COMPACT_ATOMS: atom_id res chain seq x y z
N MET A 1 -14.12 -16.57 11.77
CA MET A 1 -12.69 -16.18 11.68
C MET A 1 -12.46 -14.90 12.44
N ASN A 2 -11.54 -14.93 13.40
CA ASN A 2 -11.18 -13.75 14.18
C ASN A 2 -10.01 -13.02 13.52
N ILE A 3 -10.16 -11.73 13.34
CA ILE A 3 -9.20 -10.90 12.57
C ILE A 3 -8.54 -9.90 13.50
N LEU A 4 -7.21 -9.80 13.41
CA LEU A 4 -6.45 -8.72 14.05
C LEU A 4 -5.97 -7.71 13.02
N ILE A 5 -6.40 -6.46 13.16
CA ILE A 5 -5.98 -5.34 12.33
C ILE A 5 -5.01 -4.48 13.13
N LEU A 6 -3.76 -4.42 12.68
CA LEU A 6 -2.69 -3.66 13.33
C LEU A 6 -2.62 -2.23 12.78
N SER A 7 -2.21 -1.30 13.67
CA SER A 7 -1.99 0.13 13.33
C SER A 7 -3.17 0.73 12.57
N SER A 8 -4.38 0.53 13.10
CA SER A 8 -5.62 0.83 12.40
C SER A 8 -5.89 2.33 12.19
N GLY A 9 -5.37 3.21 13.06
CA GLY A 9 -5.34 4.67 12.89
C GLY A 9 -6.71 5.28 12.59
N THR A 10 -6.82 5.92 11.44
CA THR A 10 -8.04 6.55 10.92
C THR A 10 -8.70 5.73 9.81
N ARG A 11 -8.34 4.45 9.68
CA ARG A 11 -8.82 3.57 8.61
C ARG A 11 -10.14 2.88 8.99
N ASN A 12 -11.10 3.64 9.52
CA ASN A 12 -12.41 3.16 9.98
C ASN A 12 -13.10 2.26 8.95
N LYS A 13 -13.12 2.65 7.68
CA LYS A 13 -13.73 1.86 6.60
C LYS A 13 -13.13 0.47 6.45
N ILE A 14 -11.82 0.31 6.63
CA ILE A 14 -11.16 -1.01 6.56
C ILE A 14 -11.67 -1.93 7.67
N VAL A 15 -11.81 -1.40 8.90
CA VAL A 15 -12.34 -2.15 10.04
C VAL A 15 -13.82 -2.52 9.80
N GLN A 16 -14.62 -1.57 9.30
CA GLN A 16 -16.03 -1.79 8.97
C GLN A 16 -16.22 -2.85 7.89
N TYR A 17 -15.43 -2.83 6.80
CA TYR A 17 -15.49 -3.81 5.72
C TYR A 17 -15.05 -5.21 6.16
N ALA A 18 -13.98 -5.29 6.97
CA ALA A 18 -13.60 -6.55 7.59
C ALA A 18 -14.74 -7.11 8.44
N LYS A 19 -15.40 -6.25 9.23
CA LYS A 19 -16.55 -6.63 10.05
C LYS A 19 -17.76 -7.09 9.22
N GLN A 20 -18.03 -6.46 8.09
CA GLN A 20 -19.10 -6.89 7.17
C GLN A 20 -18.84 -8.27 6.58
N THR A 21 -17.57 -8.59 6.25
CA THR A 21 -17.22 -9.87 5.62
C THR A 21 -17.09 -11.02 6.63
N PHE A 22 -16.52 -10.76 7.82
CA PHE A 22 -16.16 -11.81 8.80
C PHE A 22 -17.04 -11.81 10.04
N GLY A 23 -17.79 -10.75 10.32
CA GLY A 23 -18.48 -10.55 11.60
C GLY A 23 -19.63 -11.50 11.88
N MET A 24 -20.14 -12.27 10.90
CA MET A 24 -21.18 -13.28 11.16
C MET A 24 -20.62 -14.53 11.85
N ASP A 25 -19.35 -14.88 11.56
CA ASP A 25 -18.71 -16.13 12.01
C ASP A 25 -17.47 -15.88 12.88
N GLY A 26 -17.22 -14.63 13.25
CA GLY A 26 -16.03 -14.23 14.00
C GLY A 26 -16.14 -12.79 14.50
N TYR A 27 -15.02 -12.23 14.96
CA TYR A 27 -14.97 -10.83 15.42
C TYR A 27 -13.68 -10.15 15.02
N ILE A 28 -13.71 -8.82 15.01
CA ILE A 28 -12.61 -7.97 14.60
C ILE A 28 -11.95 -7.34 15.83
N VAL A 29 -10.66 -7.58 15.97
CA VAL A 29 -9.79 -6.92 16.96
C VAL A 29 -8.96 -5.87 16.22
N ALA A 30 -8.88 -4.65 16.76
CA ALA A 30 -8.03 -3.60 16.24
C ALA A 30 -6.96 -3.19 17.25
N THR A 31 -5.78 -2.81 16.78
CA THR A 31 -4.74 -2.23 17.63
C THR A 31 -4.24 -0.90 17.07
N ASP A 32 -3.82 -0.03 17.97
CA ASP A 32 -3.10 1.20 17.66
C ASP A 32 -2.24 1.63 18.85
N SER A 33 -1.24 2.47 18.60
CA SER A 33 -0.43 3.07 19.67
C SER A 33 -1.11 4.27 20.33
N SER A 34 -2.14 4.81 19.71
CA SER A 34 -2.91 5.95 20.19
C SER A 34 -4.33 5.53 20.59
N LYS A 35 -4.73 5.82 21.83
CA LYS A 35 -6.12 5.66 22.24
C LYS A 35 -7.10 6.60 21.49
N TYR A 36 -6.57 7.56 20.75
CA TYR A 36 -7.35 8.50 19.93
C TYR A 36 -7.49 8.05 18.47
N ALA A 37 -7.08 6.84 18.12
CA ALA A 37 -7.33 6.25 16.81
C ALA A 37 -8.81 5.87 16.68
N PRO A 38 -9.62 6.57 15.85
CA PRO A 38 -11.07 6.37 15.82
C PRO A 38 -11.48 4.98 15.31
N SER A 39 -10.67 4.35 14.47
CA SER A 39 -10.94 3.00 13.96
C SER A 39 -10.98 1.91 15.03
N LEU A 40 -10.32 2.12 16.17
CA LEU A 40 -10.39 1.22 17.32
C LEU A 40 -11.83 1.00 17.78
N TYR A 41 -12.66 2.04 17.68
CA TYR A 41 -14.03 2.06 18.20
C TYR A 41 -15.07 1.48 17.22
N ASP A 42 -14.65 1.14 16.01
CA ASP A 42 -15.45 0.36 15.05
C ASP A 42 -15.24 -1.15 15.19
N ALA A 43 -14.12 -1.56 15.79
CA ALA A 43 -13.83 -2.96 16.07
C ALA A 43 -14.71 -3.52 17.21
N ASP A 44 -14.84 -4.84 17.26
CA ASP A 44 -15.56 -5.53 18.35
C ASP A 44 -14.76 -5.50 19.64
N LYS A 45 -13.41 -5.49 19.51
CA LYS A 45 -12.46 -5.36 20.61
C LYS A 45 -11.23 -4.58 20.15
N TYR A 46 -10.58 -3.87 21.07
CA TYR A 46 -9.35 -3.17 20.74
C TYR A 46 -8.30 -3.24 21.84
N TYR A 47 -7.06 -3.00 21.45
CA TYR A 47 -5.92 -2.90 22.37
C TYR A 47 -5.06 -1.69 22.02
N ILE A 48 -4.61 -0.99 23.06
CA ILE A 48 -3.56 0.01 22.91
C ILE A 48 -2.23 -0.70 23.09
N VAL A 49 -1.39 -0.62 22.05
CA VAL A 49 -0.09 -1.29 21.99
C VAL A 49 1.04 -0.25 21.95
N PRO A 50 2.27 -0.59 22.33
CA PRO A 50 3.40 0.30 22.11
C PRO A 50 3.59 0.62 20.63
N ARG A 51 4.44 1.58 20.30
CA ARG A 51 4.87 1.81 18.93
C ARG A 51 5.67 0.62 18.40
N ILE A 52 5.69 0.45 17.08
CA ILE A 52 6.32 -0.69 16.40
C ILE A 52 7.82 -0.83 16.66
N ASP A 53 8.50 0.27 17.03
CA ASP A 53 9.92 0.30 17.39
C ASP A 53 10.19 -0.15 18.85
N HIS A 54 9.16 -0.41 19.64
CA HIS A 54 9.31 -0.87 21.01
C HIS A 54 9.74 -2.35 21.06
N PRO A 55 10.76 -2.72 21.87
CA PRO A 55 11.31 -4.10 21.90
C PRO A 55 10.27 -5.20 22.21
N GLN A 56 9.20 -4.89 22.94
CA GLN A 56 8.17 -5.83 23.31
C GLN A 56 6.97 -5.84 22.34
N TYR A 57 6.98 -5.00 21.31
CA TYR A 57 5.82 -4.85 20.41
C TYR A 57 5.34 -6.20 19.84
N LEU A 58 6.23 -6.94 19.19
CA LEU A 58 5.91 -8.23 18.58
C LEU A 58 5.37 -9.23 19.62
N ASN A 59 5.97 -9.31 20.80
CA ASN A 59 5.54 -10.22 21.85
C ASN A 59 4.12 -9.91 22.35
N ILE A 60 3.79 -8.60 22.44
CA ILE A 60 2.44 -8.14 22.82
C ILE A 60 1.44 -8.52 21.72
N VAL A 61 1.76 -8.29 20.45
CA VAL A 61 0.91 -8.68 19.31
C VAL A 61 0.66 -10.19 19.30
N LEU A 62 1.71 -11.02 19.44
CA LEU A 62 1.58 -12.48 19.51
C LEU A 62 0.77 -12.94 20.72
N LYS A 63 0.86 -12.24 21.86
CA LYS A 63 0.02 -12.50 23.04
C LYS A 63 -1.45 -12.20 22.73
N ILE A 64 -1.77 -11.05 22.12
CA ILE A 64 -3.12 -10.70 21.70
C ILE A 64 -3.66 -11.79 20.74
N CYS A 65 -2.87 -12.22 19.78
CA CYS A 65 -3.26 -13.27 18.83
C CYS A 65 -3.69 -14.56 19.56
N ARG A 66 -2.95 -15.00 20.59
CA ARG A 66 -3.30 -16.18 21.38
C ARG A 66 -4.54 -15.96 22.24
N ASP A 67 -4.57 -14.84 22.98
CA ASP A 67 -5.66 -14.55 23.93
C ASP A 67 -7.01 -14.40 23.22
N GLU A 68 -6.99 -13.81 22.02
CA GLU A 68 -8.17 -13.54 21.20
C GLU A 68 -8.44 -14.63 20.14
N LYS A 69 -7.65 -15.71 20.12
CA LYS A 69 -7.76 -16.81 19.15
C LYS A 69 -7.87 -16.28 17.70
N ILE A 70 -6.93 -15.41 17.34
CA ILE A 70 -6.88 -14.79 16.03
C ILE A 70 -6.53 -15.81 14.97
N ASP A 71 -7.26 -15.79 13.85
CA ASP A 71 -6.99 -16.61 12.66
C ASP A 71 -6.14 -15.86 11.64
N ILE A 72 -6.37 -14.54 11.50
CA ILE A 72 -5.76 -13.70 10.48
C ILE A 72 -5.23 -12.42 11.11
N VAL A 73 -4.02 -12.01 10.72
CA VAL A 73 -3.44 -10.71 11.10
C VAL A 73 -2.96 -9.95 9.86
N PHE A 74 -3.20 -8.66 9.80
CA PHE A 74 -2.62 -7.76 8.81
C PHE A 74 -2.39 -6.34 9.35
N SER A 75 -1.50 -5.61 8.70
CA SER A 75 -1.20 -4.21 9.04
C SER A 75 -1.67 -3.25 7.97
N LEU A 76 -1.93 -2.00 8.40
CA LEU A 76 -2.32 -0.89 7.53
C LEU A 76 -1.19 0.13 7.29
N ILE A 77 0.02 -0.15 7.81
CA ILE A 77 1.18 0.73 7.64
C ILE A 77 2.40 -0.02 7.12
N ASP A 78 3.14 0.60 6.22
CA ASP A 78 4.27 -0.03 5.51
C ASP A 78 5.42 -0.48 6.44
N PRO A 79 5.86 0.30 7.47
CA PRO A 79 6.95 -0.12 8.34
C PRO A 79 6.67 -1.40 9.14
N GLU A 80 5.40 -1.72 9.40
CA GLU A 80 5.00 -2.90 10.17
C GLU A 80 4.99 -4.18 9.32
N LEU A 81 4.86 -4.04 7.99
CA LEU A 81 4.86 -5.18 7.08
C LEU A 81 6.17 -5.96 7.12
N GLU A 82 7.30 -5.26 7.22
CA GLU A 82 8.61 -5.91 7.34
C GLU A 82 8.71 -6.72 8.63
N LEU A 83 8.29 -6.16 9.76
CA LEU A 83 8.27 -6.86 11.04
C LEU A 83 7.41 -8.14 10.99
N ILE A 84 6.22 -8.06 10.37
CA ILE A 84 5.34 -9.23 10.21
C ILE A 84 5.99 -10.25 9.29
N ALA A 85 6.51 -9.83 8.13
CA ALA A 85 7.10 -10.71 7.14
C ALA A 85 8.37 -11.42 7.64
N GLU A 86 9.18 -10.78 8.48
CA GLU A 86 10.33 -11.40 9.15
C GLU A 86 9.94 -12.44 10.20
N ASN A 87 8.73 -12.33 10.74
CA ASN A 87 8.28 -13.18 11.84
C ASN A 87 7.08 -14.07 11.47
N ILE A 88 6.84 -14.35 10.19
CA ILE A 88 5.74 -15.21 9.71
C ILE A 88 5.68 -16.52 10.50
N ASN A 89 6.80 -17.21 10.66
CA ASN A 89 6.87 -18.49 11.37
C ASN A 89 6.36 -18.41 12.84
N LYS A 90 6.53 -17.26 13.50
CA LYS A 90 6.04 -17.06 14.88
C LYS A 90 4.51 -16.95 14.93
N PHE A 91 3.90 -16.32 13.93
CA PHE A 91 2.45 -16.27 13.80
C PHE A 91 1.88 -17.63 13.43
N GLU A 92 2.45 -18.29 12.42
CA GLU A 92 2.01 -19.60 11.97
C GLU A 92 2.14 -20.68 13.06
N SER A 93 3.19 -20.60 13.90
CA SER A 93 3.38 -21.54 15.02
C SER A 93 2.28 -21.48 16.09
N ILE A 94 1.50 -20.42 16.10
CA ILE A 94 0.34 -20.23 17.00
C ILE A 94 -1.00 -20.28 16.24
N GLY A 95 -1.00 -20.74 14.98
CA GLY A 95 -2.19 -20.92 14.15
C GLY A 95 -2.71 -19.65 13.47
N VAL A 96 -1.94 -18.57 13.45
CA VAL A 96 -2.32 -17.28 12.86
C VAL A 96 -1.73 -17.15 11.45
N THR A 97 -2.53 -16.78 10.47
CA THR A 97 -2.08 -16.50 9.11
C THR A 97 -1.85 -15.01 8.89
N PRO A 98 -0.60 -14.55 8.70
CA PRO A 98 -0.32 -13.16 8.33
C PRO A 98 -0.69 -12.90 6.87
N ILE A 99 -1.48 -11.85 6.64
CA ILE A 99 -1.77 -11.36 5.28
C ILE A 99 -0.70 -10.33 4.92
N VAL A 100 0.40 -10.82 4.42
CA VAL A 100 1.57 -10.02 4.04
C VAL A 100 2.30 -10.68 2.87
N SER A 101 2.84 -9.88 1.97
CA SER A 101 3.72 -10.35 0.90
C SER A 101 5.05 -10.89 1.47
N PRO A 102 5.76 -11.79 0.75
CA PRO A 102 7.06 -12.27 1.19
C PRO A 102 8.05 -11.14 1.48
N LEU A 103 8.89 -11.30 2.50
CA LEU A 103 9.83 -10.28 3.00
C LEU A 103 10.64 -9.58 1.91
N LYS A 104 11.13 -10.34 0.92
CA LYS A 104 11.85 -9.78 -0.24
C LYS A 104 11.05 -8.68 -0.93
N TRP A 105 9.75 -8.91 -1.14
CA TRP A 105 8.89 -7.99 -1.87
C TRP A 105 8.43 -6.81 -1.03
N VAL A 106 8.26 -7.02 0.28
CA VAL A 106 8.05 -5.93 1.23
C VAL A 106 9.25 -4.97 1.23
N LYS A 107 10.48 -5.50 1.29
CA LYS A 107 11.72 -4.70 1.25
C LYS A 107 11.88 -3.94 -0.08
N ILE A 108 11.62 -4.60 -1.20
CA ILE A 108 11.66 -3.94 -2.53
C ILE A 108 10.63 -2.82 -2.62
N ALA A 109 9.41 -3.02 -2.12
CA ALA A 109 8.37 -1.99 -2.11
C ALA A 109 8.76 -0.77 -1.26
N PHE A 110 9.39 -1.00 -0.11
CA PHE A 110 9.78 0.06 0.81
C PHE A 110 10.94 0.91 0.32
N ASP A 111 11.86 0.33 -0.48
CA ASP A 111 13.01 1.02 -1.11
C ASP A 111 12.72 1.37 -2.57
N LYS A 112 12.43 2.63 -2.84
CA LYS A 112 12.03 3.12 -4.17
C LYS A 112 13.11 2.92 -5.24
N MET A 113 14.40 2.87 -4.84
CA MET A 113 15.47 2.59 -5.80
C MET A 113 15.57 1.10 -6.14
N GLN A 114 15.34 0.21 -5.16
CA GLN A 114 15.25 -1.22 -5.42
C GLN A 114 14.06 -1.54 -6.33
N MET A 115 12.91 -0.90 -6.11
CA MET A 115 11.75 -1.04 -6.99
C MET A 115 12.06 -0.57 -8.41
N HIS A 116 12.71 0.59 -8.56
CA HIS A 116 13.15 1.10 -9.87
C HIS A 116 14.06 0.10 -10.59
N ASN A 117 15.09 -0.39 -9.89
CA ASN A 117 16.04 -1.36 -10.46
C ASN A 117 15.33 -2.66 -10.87
N PHE A 118 14.46 -3.19 -10.02
CA PHE A 118 13.65 -4.36 -10.36
C PHE A 118 12.82 -4.13 -11.63
N CYS A 119 12.19 -2.98 -11.77
CA CYS A 119 11.41 -2.65 -12.96
C CYS A 119 12.28 -2.60 -14.22
N VAL A 120 13.42 -1.95 -14.16
CA VAL A 120 14.39 -1.84 -15.28
C VAL A 120 14.88 -3.22 -15.71
N GLU A 121 15.32 -4.05 -14.76
CA GLU A 121 15.83 -5.41 -15.00
C GLU A 121 14.78 -6.34 -15.65
N ASN A 122 13.49 -6.09 -15.35
CA ASN A 122 12.39 -6.90 -15.88
C ASN A 122 11.63 -6.25 -17.06
N SER A 123 12.15 -5.17 -17.65
CA SER A 123 11.53 -4.43 -18.73
C SER A 123 10.10 -3.98 -18.42
N ILE A 124 9.89 -3.49 -17.20
CA ILE A 124 8.70 -2.80 -16.74
C ILE A 124 8.95 -1.30 -16.81
N ASN A 125 8.08 -0.57 -17.48
CA ASN A 125 8.21 0.87 -17.56
C ASN A 125 8.03 1.49 -16.17
N THR A 126 8.97 2.34 -15.76
CA THR A 126 8.98 3.04 -14.46
C THR A 126 9.51 4.44 -14.62
N ILE A 127 9.21 5.31 -13.66
CA ILE A 127 9.73 6.68 -13.63
C ILE A 127 11.26 6.62 -13.46
N LYS A 128 12.00 7.32 -14.32
CA LYS A 128 13.46 7.40 -14.18
C LYS A 128 13.84 7.93 -12.82
N SER A 129 14.66 7.18 -12.11
CA SER A 129 15.02 7.45 -10.71
C SER A 129 16.52 7.29 -10.50
N PHE A 130 17.08 8.15 -9.67
CA PHE A 130 18.51 8.21 -9.40
C PHE A 130 18.77 8.45 -7.91
N ASP A 131 19.76 7.78 -7.35
CA ASP A 131 20.21 7.86 -5.97
C ASP A 131 21.56 8.60 -5.81
N SER A 132 22.04 9.24 -6.87
CA SER A 132 23.33 9.92 -6.91
C SER A 132 23.21 11.22 -7.68
N LEU A 133 23.71 12.31 -7.08
CA LEU A 133 23.78 13.63 -7.73
C LEU A 133 24.57 13.57 -9.04
N GLU A 134 25.66 12.82 -9.08
CA GLU A 134 26.49 12.65 -10.27
C GLU A 134 25.69 12.02 -11.42
N LYS A 135 24.96 10.94 -11.15
CA LYS A 135 24.10 10.30 -12.15
C LYS A 135 23.05 11.28 -12.70
N VAL A 136 22.39 12.03 -11.81
CA VAL A 136 21.37 13.02 -12.21
C VAL A 136 21.99 14.08 -13.13
N LYS A 137 23.12 14.68 -12.75
CA LYS A 137 23.79 15.71 -13.55
C LYS A 137 24.24 15.18 -14.92
N ASN A 138 24.71 13.94 -14.98
CA ASN A 138 25.08 13.30 -16.25
C ASN A 138 23.86 13.10 -17.18
N GLU A 139 22.74 12.65 -16.62
CA GLU A 139 21.50 12.46 -17.41
C GLU A 139 20.91 13.81 -17.87
N ILE A 140 21.05 14.88 -17.10
CA ILE A 140 20.70 16.25 -17.52
C ILE A 140 21.64 16.72 -18.65
N ALA A 141 22.96 16.58 -18.48
CA ALA A 141 23.95 17.00 -19.47
C ALA A 141 23.75 16.28 -20.82
N THR A 142 23.35 15.00 -20.78
CA THR A 142 23.03 14.21 -21.98
C THR A 142 21.61 14.40 -22.48
N LYS A 143 20.84 15.34 -21.91
CA LYS A 143 19.44 15.68 -22.29
C LYS A 143 18.46 14.52 -22.22
N LYS A 144 18.74 13.52 -21.39
CA LYS A 144 17.84 12.38 -21.17
C LYS A 144 16.76 12.66 -20.13
N ILE A 145 17.01 13.61 -19.23
CA ILE A 145 16.04 14.22 -18.31
C ILE A 145 16.22 15.73 -18.30
N ASN A 146 15.21 16.45 -17.87
CA ASN A 146 15.22 17.91 -17.76
C ASN A 146 14.54 18.36 -16.47
N TYR A 147 14.80 19.59 -16.04
CA TYR A 147 14.01 20.21 -15.01
C TYR A 147 12.57 20.47 -15.50
N PRO A 148 11.59 20.46 -14.59
CA PRO A 148 11.72 20.17 -13.17
C PRO A 148 11.96 18.67 -12.88
N LEU A 149 12.57 18.40 -11.71
CA LEU A 149 12.73 17.07 -11.16
C LEU A 149 11.92 16.94 -9.86
N PHE A 150 11.80 15.72 -9.36
CA PHE A 150 11.10 15.43 -8.11
C PHE A 150 12.02 14.70 -7.14
N ALA A 151 12.24 15.28 -5.97
CA ALA A 151 13.06 14.71 -4.93
C ALA A 151 12.22 14.18 -3.79
N LYS A 152 12.56 13.00 -3.29
CA LYS A 152 11.89 12.39 -2.14
C LYS A 152 12.84 11.45 -1.38
N PRO A 153 12.53 11.09 -0.11
CA PRO A 153 13.27 10.05 0.59
C PRO A 153 13.23 8.73 -0.17
N LYS A 154 14.34 8.00 -0.16
CA LYS A 154 14.49 6.68 -0.77
C LYS A 154 13.55 5.67 -0.12
N SER A 155 13.44 5.72 1.21
CA SER A 155 12.60 4.83 2.02
C SER A 155 11.51 5.61 2.72
N GLY A 156 10.40 4.94 3.06
CA GLY A 156 9.28 5.52 3.81
C GLY A 156 8.09 5.90 2.96
N SER A 157 7.02 6.25 3.65
CA SER A 157 5.70 6.60 3.11
C SER A 157 5.24 7.97 3.62
N ALA A 158 4.02 8.39 3.25
CA ALA A 158 3.35 9.61 3.72
C ALA A 158 3.94 10.94 3.22
N SER A 159 4.57 10.98 2.04
CA SER A 159 4.94 12.22 1.34
C SER A 159 5.75 13.23 2.17
N LYS A 160 6.58 12.76 3.10
CA LYS A 160 7.45 13.62 3.91
C LYS A 160 8.71 14.01 3.12
N ASN A 161 9.19 15.25 3.32
CA ASN A 161 10.44 15.75 2.72
C ASN A 161 10.51 15.61 1.20
N ILE A 162 9.40 15.79 0.51
CA ILE A 162 9.33 15.84 -0.95
C ILE A 162 9.57 17.27 -1.44
N MET A 163 10.21 17.40 -2.60
CA MET A 163 10.49 18.70 -3.20
C MET A 163 10.44 18.61 -4.73
N LYS A 164 9.76 19.56 -5.37
CA LYS A 164 9.92 19.84 -6.79
C LYS A 164 11.18 20.67 -6.99
N ILE A 165 12.09 20.22 -7.83
CA ILE A 165 13.40 20.84 -8.08
C ILE A 165 13.35 21.49 -9.47
N GLU A 166 13.45 22.81 -9.50
CA GLU A 166 13.28 23.61 -10.72
C GLU A 166 14.63 23.92 -11.43
N ASN A 167 15.76 23.77 -10.72
CA ASN A 167 17.07 24.12 -11.24
C ASN A 167 18.22 23.42 -10.50
N GLU A 168 19.45 23.61 -10.99
CA GLU A 168 20.64 22.96 -10.46
C GLU A 168 20.98 23.38 -9.02
N GLU A 169 20.78 24.67 -8.68
CA GLU A 169 21.05 25.18 -7.32
C GLU A 169 20.18 24.46 -6.27
N GLN A 170 18.88 24.30 -6.57
CA GLN A 170 17.96 23.54 -5.71
C GLN A 170 18.35 22.07 -5.62
N LEU A 171 18.79 21.45 -6.74
CA LEU A 171 19.26 20.08 -6.77
C LEU A 171 20.47 19.88 -5.85
N ASP A 172 21.48 20.73 -5.99
CA ASP A 172 22.71 20.67 -5.18
C ASP A 172 22.40 20.88 -3.69
N SER A 173 21.56 21.88 -3.38
CA SER A 173 21.13 22.16 -2.01
C SER A 173 20.39 20.99 -1.39
N TYR A 174 19.45 20.36 -2.11
CA TYR A 174 18.69 19.22 -1.61
C TYR A 174 19.62 18.03 -1.32
N CYS A 175 20.45 17.65 -2.29
CA CYS A 175 21.34 16.49 -2.16
C CYS A 175 22.41 16.69 -1.08
N LYS A 176 22.86 17.93 -0.84
CA LYS A 176 23.80 18.25 0.25
C LYS A 176 23.18 18.04 1.64
N ASN A 177 21.88 18.32 1.77
CA ASN A 177 21.19 18.33 3.05
C ASN A 177 20.47 17.01 3.36
N GLN A 178 20.34 16.11 2.39
CA GLN A 178 19.69 14.81 2.54
C GLN A 178 20.66 13.68 2.24
N LYS A 179 20.67 12.64 3.08
CA LYS A 179 21.58 11.48 2.90
C LYS A 179 20.92 10.30 2.18
N ASP A 180 19.62 10.13 2.36
CA ASP A 180 18.87 8.98 1.85
C ASP A 180 17.71 9.47 1.00
N TYR A 181 17.99 9.73 -0.28
CA TYR A 181 17.04 10.32 -1.24
C TYR A 181 17.06 9.60 -2.58
N ILE A 182 16.00 9.82 -3.34
CA ILE A 182 15.97 9.62 -4.77
C ILE A 182 15.56 10.91 -5.48
N ILE A 183 16.12 11.11 -6.67
CA ILE A 183 15.71 12.14 -7.61
C ILE A 183 15.02 11.44 -8.77
N GLN A 184 13.82 11.88 -9.10
CA GLN A 184 13.02 11.31 -10.17
C GLN A 184 12.72 12.36 -11.23
N GLU A 185 12.45 11.91 -12.45
CA GLU A 185 11.82 12.74 -13.45
C GLU A 185 10.48 13.24 -12.93
N TYR A 186 10.19 14.54 -13.08
CA TYR A 186 8.90 15.09 -12.66
C TYR A 186 7.80 14.63 -13.63
N MET A 187 6.76 14.08 -13.05
CA MET A 187 5.58 13.65 -13.81
C MET A 187 4.52 14.74 -13.73
N ASP A 188 4.22 15.33 -14.90
CA ASP A 188 3.12 16.27 -15.06
C ASP A 188 1.88 15.50 -15.52
N GLY A 189 0.88 15.40 -14.69
CA GLY A 189 -0.34 14.65 -14.99
C GLY A 189 -1.05 14.08 -13.77
N VAL A 190 -2.16 13.41 -14.06
CA VAL A 190 -2.98 12.77 -13.02
C VAL A 190 -2.35 11.43 -12.63
N GLU A 191 -2.11 11.29 -11.35
CA GLU A 191 -1.69 10.02 -10.76
C GLU A 191 -2.86 9.01 -10.76
N ILE A 192 -2.56 7.79 -11.12
CA ILE A 192 -3.51 6.68 -11.17
C ILE A 192 -3.19 5.73 -10.02
N GLY A 193 -4.20 5.43 -9.20
CA GLY A 193 -4.11 4.39 -8.18
C GLY A 193 -4.74 3.09 -8.68
N CYS A 194 -4.10 1.97 -8.39
CA CYS A 194 -4.59 0.63 -8.69
C CYS A 194 -4.61 -0.20 -7.41
N ASP A 195 -5.82 -0.57 -6.94
CA ASP A 195 -5.93 -1.61 -5.92
C ASP A 195 -5.91 -2.97 -6.63
N VAL A 196 -5.01 -3.85 -6.24
CA VAL A 196 -4.80 -5.16 -6.88
C VAL A 196 -4.86 -6.26 -5.84
N TYR A 197 -5.61 -7.33 -6.15
CA TYR A 197 -5.56 -8.55 -5.36
C TYR A 197 -4.88 -9.67 -6.13
N ILE A 198 -3.94 -10.32 -5.47
CA ILE A 198 -3.14 -11.43 -6.00
C ILE A 198 -3.48 -12.67 -5.18
N ASP A 199 -3.94 -13.71 -5.84
CA ASP A 199 -4.25 -14.99 -5.21
C ASP A 199 -3.00 -15.58 -4.54
N SER A 200 -3.08 -15.85 -3.25
CA SER A 200 -1.92 -16.32 -2.49
C SER A 200 -1.51 -17.77 -2.81
N ILE A 201 -2.38 -18.52 -3.48
CA ILE A 201 -2.17 -19.92 -3.85
C ILE A 201 -1.60 -20.02 -5.26
N SER A 202 -2.23 -19.38 -6.25
CA SER A 202 -1.79 -19.42 -7.65
C SER A 202 -0.73 -18.37 -8.01
N GLY A 203 -0.67 -17.24 -7.29
CA GLY A 203 0.14 -16.08 -7.63
C GLY A 203 -0.43 -15.25 -8.78
N GLU A 204 -1.63 -15.56 -9.25
CA GLU A 204 -2.29 -14.85 -10.34
C GLU A 204 -3.09 -13.64 -9.84
N VAL A 205 -3.26 -12.65 -10.72
CA VAL A 205 -4.09 -11.48 -10.43
C VAL A 205 -5.56 -11.89 -10.46
N VAL A 206 -6.26 -11.68 -9.35
CA VAL A 206 -7.71 -11.91 -9.23
C VAL A 206 -8.49 -10.70 -9.66
N ASP A 207 -8.12 -9.53 -9.16
CA ASP A 207 -8.86 -8.30 -9.43
C ASP A 207 -7.93 -7.09 -9.49
N ILE A 208 -8.32 -6.10 -10.30
CA ILE A 208 -7.65 -4.81 -10.46
C ILE A 208 -8.73 -3.74 -10.49
N PHE A 209 -8.76 -2.87 -9.51
CA PHE A 209 -9.57 -1.65 -9.52
C PHE A 209 -8.69 -0.45 -9.84
N THR A 210 -9.07 0.37 -10.82
CA THR A 210 -8.29 1.54 -11.24
C THR A 210 -9.07 2.84 -11.07
N LYS A 211 -8.35 3.87 -10.60
CA LYS A 211 -8.90 5.19 -10.30
C LYS A 211 -7.93 6.30 -10.65
N LYS A 212 -8.42 7.40 -11.24
CA LYS A 212 -7.67 8.64 -11.35
C LYS A 212 -7.77 9.38 -10.03
N LYS A 213 -6.64 9.75 -9.43
CA LYS A 213 -6.56 10.53 -8.19
C LYS A 213 -6.81 12.00 -8.52
N LEU A 214 -7.99 12.52 -8.19
CA LEU A 214 -8.39 13.91 -8.49
C LEU A 214 -7.88 14.88 -7.44
N LEU A 215 -7.79 14.45 -6.18
CA LEU A 215 -7.28 15.23 -5.06
C LEU A 215 -6.61 14.31 -4.04
N MET A 216 -5.41 14.72 -3.62
CA MET A 216 -4.67 14.10 -2.52
C MET A 216 -4.75 14.96 -1.27
N ARG A 217 -4.89 14.35 -0.10
CA ARG A 217 -4.85 15.04 1.20
C ARG A 217 -4.00 14.23 2.17
N SER A 218 -3.00 14.87 2.76
CA SER A 218 -2.10 14.22 3.75
C SER A 218 -1.47 12.90 3.24
N GLY A 219 -1.13 12.83 1.95
CA GLY A 219 -0.53 11.64 1.35
C GLY A 219 -1.50 10.51 1.01
N GLU A 220 -2.82 10.74 1.14
CA GLU A 220 -3.85 9.78 0.78
C GLU A 220 -4.78 10.31 -0.31
N THR A 221 -5.36 9.40 -1.07
CA THR A 221 -6.42 9.73 -2.04
C THR A 221 -7.66 10.25 -1.32
N ASP A 222 -8.00 11.52 -1.54
CA ASP A 222 -9.18 12.18 -0.98
C ASP A 222 -10.37 12.13 -1.94
N LYS A 223 -10.11 12.41 -3.24
CA LYS A 223 -11.11 12.29 -4.30
C LYS A 223 -10.55 11.53 -5.47
N ALA A 224 -11.34 10.62 -6.02
CA ALA A 224 -10.94 9.82 -7.17
C ALA A 224 -12.15 9.45 -8.03
N ILE A 225 -11.91 9.14 -9.29
CA ILE A 225 -12.92 8.62 -10.21
C ILE A 225 -12.46 7.30 -10.81
N SER A 226 -13.33 6.29 -10.78
CA SER A 226 -13.05 4.98 -11.37
C SER A 226 -13.04 5.04 -12.90
N PHE A 227 -12.17 4.27 -13.52
CA PHE A 227 -12.13 4.08 -14.96
C PHE A 227 -11.58 2.69 -15.27
N LYS A 228 -11.65 2.26 -16.54
CA LYS A 228 -11.06 1.01 -17.01
C LYS A 228 -10.16 1.28 -18.19
N ASP A 229 -9.03 0.56 -18.25
CA ASP A 229 -8.14 0.55 -19.40
C ASP A 229 -7.44 -0.81 -19.48
N ASN A 230 -7.69 -1.55 -20.55
CA ASN A 230 -7.11 -2.87 -20.75
C ASN A 230 -5.58 -2.83 -20.84
N LYS A 231 -4.98 -1.75 -21.40
CA LYS A 231 -3.52 -1.59 -21.43
C LYS A 231 -2.96 -1.46 -20.02
N LEU A 232 -3.67 -0.77 -19.12
CA LEU A 232 -3.27 -0.66 -17.72
C LEU A 232 -3.39 -2.02 -17.02
N PHE A 233 -4.47 -2.75 -17.24
CA PHE A 233 -4.63 -4.09 -16.68
C PHE A 233 -3.52 -5.03 -17.15
N ASP A 234 -3.16 -5.01 -18.43
CA ASP A 234 -2.07 -5.83 -18.98
C ASP A 234 -0.71 -5.39 -18.42
N PHE A 235 -0.49 -4.09 -18.24
CA PHE A 235 0.72 -3.55 -17.61
C PHE A 235 0.87 -4.06 -16.15
N ILE A 236 -0.21 -3.98 -15.36
CA ILE A 236 -0.21 -4.48 -13.97
C ILE A 236 -0.01 -6.01 -13.93
N LYS A 237 -0.71 -6.77 -14.76
CA LYS A 237 -0.52 -8.23 -14.86
C LYS A 237 0.92 -8.60 -15.24
N LYS A 238 1.53 -7.87 -16.19
CA LYS A 238 2.93 -8.06 -16.55
C LYS A 238 3.86 -7.80 -15.35
N PHE A 239 3.65 -6.72 -14.60
CA PHE A 239 4.41 -6.42 -13.39
C PHE A 239 4.26 -7.54 -12.34
N ILE A 240 3.05 -7.97 -12.06
CA ILE A 240 2.79 -9.03 -11.07
C ILE A 240 3.43 -10.35 -11.49
N SER A 241 3.34 -10.74 -12.76
CA SER A 241 3.94 -11.99 -13.27
C SER A 241 5.46 -12.07 -13.12
N LYS A 242 6.15 -10.93 -12.92
CA LYS A 242 7.59 -10.85 -12.67
C LYS A 242 7.93 -10.71 -11.19
N SER A 243 6.92 -10.42 -10.38
CA SER A 243 7.06 -10.22 -8.94
C SER A 243 6.59 -11.46 -8.15
N GLY A 244 6.74 -11.42 -6.85
CA GLY A 244 6.20 -12.46 -5.94
C GLY A 244 5.29 -11.86 -4.88
N TYR A 245 4.61 -10.77 -5.19
CA TYR A 245 3.60 -10.20 -4.31
C TYR A 245 2.44 -11.18 -4.10
N LYS A 246 1.79 -11.07 -2.95
CA LYS A 246 0.60 -11.84 -2.57
C LYS A 246 -0.41 -10.93 -1.90
N TYR A 247 -1.68 -11.34 -1.94
CA TYR A 247 -2.79 -10.62 -1.33
C TYR A 247 -3.01 -9.24 -1.94
N ASN A 248 -3.44 -8.28 -1.14
CA ASN A 248 -3.75 -6.93 -1.58
C ASN A 248 -2.53 -6.04 -1.65
N ILE A 249 -2.39 -5.31 -2.75
CA ILE A 249 -1.39 -4.27 -2.93
C ILE A 249 -2.03 -3.02 -3.54
N ASP A 250 -1.44 -1.87 -3.25
CA ASP A 250 -1.81 -0.56 -3.79
C ASP A 250 -0.65 -0.08 -4.68
N ILE A 251 -0.93 0.12 -5.97
CA ILE A 251 0.07 0.52 -6.97
C ILE A 251 -0.26 1.89 -7.51
N ASP A 252 0.74 2.76 -7.55
CA ASP A 252 0.65 4.07 -8.18
C ASP A 252 1.37 4.10 -9.52
N VAL A 253 0.70 4.62 -10.54
CA VAL A 253 1.22 4.75 -11.89
C VAL A 253 0.96 6.14 -12.46
N TYR A 254 1.81 6.56 -13.40
CA TYR A 254 1.61 7.73 -14.23
C TYR A 254 1.52 7.36 -15.71
N VAL A 255 1.00 8.26 -16.50
CA VAL A 255 0.98 8.14 -17.97
C VAL A 255 1.94 9.16 -18.57
N LYS A 256 2.84 8.72 -19.45
CA LYS A 256 3.73 9.56 -20.22
C LYS A 256 3.80 9.05 -21.65
N ASN A 257 3.51 9.92 -22.61
CA ASN A 257 3.49 9.58 -24.05
C ASN A 257 2.62 8.36 -24.39
N GLY A 258 1.50 8.18 -23.68
CA GLY A 258 0.58 7.05 -23.85
C GLY A 258 1.03 5.73 -23.24
N GLU A 259 2.15 5.73 -22.51
CA GLU A 259 2.68 4.56 -21.78
C GLU A 259 2.49 4.72 -20.28
N TYR A 260 2.21 3.60 -19.59
CA TYR A 260 2.12 3.55 -18.14
C TYR A 260 3.51 3.38 -17.52
N LEU A 261 3.77 4.16 -16.48
CA LEU A 261 5.02 4.14 -15.70
C LEU A 261 4.71 3.83 -14.25
N LEU A 262 5.30 2.76 -13.71
CA LEU A 262 5.17 2.42 -12.31
C LEU A 262 5.88 3.48 -11.45
N SER A 263 5.19 3.99 -10.44
CA SER A 263 5.69 5.01 -9.50
C SER A 263 6.00 4.43 -8.13
N GLU A 264 5.04 3.72 -7.53
CA GLU A 264 5.14 3.20 -6.16
C GLU A 264 4.28 1.95 -6.00
N VAL A 265 4.70 1.06 -5.09
CA VAL A 265 3.93 -0.12 -4.68
C VAL A 265 3.88 -0.17 -3.17
N ASN A 266 2.68 -0.31 -2.61
CA ASN A 266 2.45 -0.48 -1.19
C ASN A 266 1.75 -1.83 -0.96
N PRO A 267 2.42 -2.86 -0.41
CA PRO A 267 1.85 -4.20 -0.30
C PRO A 267 0.90 -4.34 0.91
N ARG A 268 -0.12 -3.50 0.93
CA ARG A 268 -1.19 -3.40 1.93
C ARG A 268 -2.42 -2.71 1.34
N PHE A 269 -3.52 -2.63 2.11
CA PHE A 269 -4.66 -1.81 1.72
C PHE A 269 -4.27 -0.33 1.58
N GLY A 270 -4.52 0.23 0.39
CA GLY A 270 -4.32 1.64 0.10
C GLY A 270 -5.30 2.56 0.85
N GLY A 271 -4.94 3.83 1.05
CA GLY A 271 -5.87 4.83 1.58
C GLY A 271 -7.09 5.07 0.70
N GLY A 272 -6.99 4.73 -0.58
CA GLY A 272 -8.08 4.80 -1.56
C GLY A 272 -8.89 3.51 -1.74
N TYR A 273 -8.58 2.43 -1.03
CA TYR A 273 -9.28 1.14 -1.16
C TYR A 273 -10.80 1.19 -0.91
N PRO A 274 -11.34 2.07 -0.04
CA PRO A 274 -12.79 2.21 0.07
C PRO A 274 -13.50 2.41 -1.26
N HIS A 275 -12.87 3.08 -2.23
CA HIS A 275 -13.42 3.22 -3.57
C HIS A 275 -13.59 1.87 -4.29
N ALA A 276 -12.57 1.01 -4.23
CA ALA A 276 -12.63 -0.32 -4.82
C ALA A 276 -13.71 -1.18 -4.16
N TYR A 277 -13.76 -1.17 -2.83
CA TYR A 277 -14.74 -1.95 -2.07
C TYR A 277 -16.19 -1.56 -2.40
N GLU A 278 -16.49 -0.26 -2.35
CA GLU A 278 -17.85 0.25 -2.64
C GLU A 278 -18.25 0.06 -4.12
N CYS A 279 -17.28 -0.15 -5.02
CA CYS A 279 -17.53 -0.53 -6.40
C CYS A 279 -17.61 -2.05 -6.62
N GLY A 280 -17.55 -2.86 -5.57
CA GLY A 280 -17.75 -4.31 -5.62
C GLY A 280 -16.45 -5.15 -5.64
N CYS A 281 -15.25 -4.51 -5.58
CA CYS A 281 -13.97 -5.22 -5.47
C CYS A 281 -13.69 -5.54 -3.99
N ASN A 282 -14.37 -6.56 -3.46
CA ASN A 282 -14.23 -6.97 -2.06
C ASN A 282 -13.04 -7.91 -1.85
N PHE A 283 -11.89 -7.37 -1.54
CA PHE A 283 -10.66 -8.15 -1.28
C PHE A 283 -10.72 -8.99 0.00
N PHE A 284 -11.60 -8.68 0.93
CA PHE A 284 -11.80 -9.51 2.12
C PHE A 284 -12.43 -10.86 1.79
N ASP A 285 -13.34 -10.92 0.79
CA ASP A 285 -13.87 -12.20 0.30
C ASP A 285 -12.77 -13.03 -0.34
N TYR A 286 -11.87 -12.41 -1.11
CA TYR A 286 -10.73 -13.11 -1.72
C TYR A 286 -9.74 -13.62 -0.66
N ILE A 287 -9.49 -12.84 0.41
CA ILE A 287 -8.71 -13.29 1.56
C ILE A 287 -9.38 -14.51 2.21
N LYS A 288 -10.69 -14.45 2.47
CA LYS A 288 -11.47 -15.55 3.06
C LYS A 288 -11.35 -16.85 2.25
N THR A 289 -11.45 -16.75 0.92
CA THR A 289 -11.27 -17.87 0.00
C THR A 289 -9.87 -18.47 0.12
N ASN A 290 -8.82 -17.64 0.08
CA ASN A 290 -7.45 -18.12 0.19
C ASN A 290 -7.12 -18.75 1.57
N ILE A 291 -7.69 -18.25 2.66
CA ILE A 291 -7.53 -18.85 4.00
C ILE A 291 -8.18 -20.23 4.06
N ASN A 292 -9.29 -20.41 3.37
CA ASN A 292 -9.93 -21.73 3.21
C ASN A 292 -9.16 -22.67 2.25
N LYS A 293 -7.97 -22.25 1.76
CA LYS A 293 -7.12 -23.00 0.82
C LYS A 293 -7.77 -23.22 -0.55
N GLU A 294 -8.67 -22.34 -0.91
CA GLU A 294 -9.33 -22.31 -2.22
C GLU A 294 -8.74 -21.19 -3.08
N LYS A 295 -8.66 -21.42 -4.41
CA LYS A 295 -8.23 -20.41 -5.38
C LYS A 295 -9.38 -19.48 -5.71
N ASN A 296 -9.05 -18.20 -5.88
CA ASN A 296 -10.00 -17.23 -6.38
C ASN A 296 -10.12 -17.29 -7.91
N GLU A 297 -11.31 -17.04 -8.42
CA GLU A 297 -11.53 -16.81 -9.84
C GLU A 297 -11.23 -15.34 -10.19
N ALA A 298 -10.63 -15.11 -11.37
CA ALA A 298 -10.30 -13.77 -11.83
C ALA A 298 -11.56 -12.96 -12.15
N LYS A 299 -11.62 -11.71 -11.63
CA LYS A 299 -12.73 -10.76 -11.82
C LYS A 299 -12.28 -9.37 -12.28
N VAL A 300 -11.15 -9.30 -12.98
CA VAL A 300 -10.57 -8.02 -13.43
C VAL A 300 -11.56 -7.22 -14.25
N GLY A 301 -11.80 -5.97 -13.81
CA GLY A 301 -12.66 -5.03 -14.53
C GLY A 301 -14.17 -5.22 -14.32
N HIS A 302 -14.60 -6.00 -13.34
CA HIS A 302 -16.02 -6.23 -13.04
C HIS A 302 -16.68 -5.13 -12.18
N TYR A 303 -16.19 -3.90 -12.25
CA TYR A 303 -16.76 -2.73 -11.56
C TYR A 303 -17.26 -1.68 -12.56
N ASN A 304 -18.01 -0.69 -12.09
CA ASN A 304 -18.50 0.39 -12.94
C ASN A 304 -17.49 1.53 -13.04
N GLU A 305 -17.39 2.13 -14.25
CA GLU A 305 -16.59 3.33 -14.49
C GLU A 305 -17.36 4.59 -14.10
N ASN A 306 -16.62 5.70 -13.99
CA ASN A 306 -17.14 7.03 -13.69
C ASN A 306 -17.85 7.14 -12.32
N ILE A 307 -17.54 6.23 -11.41
CA ILE A 307 -17.96 6.36 -10.01
C ILE A 307 -16.94 7.25 -9.30
N VAL A 308 -17.44 8.25 -8.59
CA VAL A 308 -16.60 9.20 -7.86
C VAL A 308 -16.59 8.87 -6.39
N MET A 309 -15.42 8.67 -5.83
CA MET A 309 -15.20 8.64 -4.38
C MET A 309 -14.84 10.04 -3.89
N MET A 310 -15.50 10.48 -2.84
CA MET A 310 -15.22 11.72 -2.13
C MET A 310 -15.16 11.43 -0.63
N LYS A 311 -13.97 11.56 -0.03
CA LYS A 311 -13.82 11.47 1.42
C LYS A 311 -14.34 12.75 2.08
N TYR A 312 -14.94 12.61 3.24
CA TYR A 312 -15.37 13.71 4.09
C TYR A 312 -15.08 13.36 5.55
N PRO A 313 -14.84 14.36 6.44
CA PRO A 313 -14.61 14.13 7.85
C PRO A 313 -15.86 13.59 8.54
N GLU A 314 -15.68 12.56 9.37
CA GLU A 314 -16.69 12.09 10.33
C GLU A 314 -16.16 12.33 11.76
N ILE A 315 -17.07 12.41 12.73
CA ILE A 315 -16.74 12.63 14.12
C ILE A 315 -17.00 11.34 14.91
N CYS A 316 -15.98 10.89 15.63
CA CYS A 316 -16.09 9.79 16.58
C CYS A 316 -16.12 10.41 17.99
N ILE A 317 -17.21 10.21 18.74
CA ILE A 317 -17.35 10.70 20.12
C ILE A 317 -17.36 9.49 21.06
N LYS A 318 -16.44 9.45 22.00
CA LYS A 318 -16.32 8.40 23.02
C LYS A 318 -16.01 9.02 24.36
N GLU A 319 -16.70 8.52 25.39
CA GLU A 319 -16.29 8.76 26.77
C GLU A 319 -15.05 7.93 27.07
N MET A 320 -14.03 8.58 27.62
CA MET A 320 -12.75 7.96 27.95
C MET A 320 -12.67 7.82 29.46
N GLY A 321 -12.84 6.61 29.96
CA GLY A 321 -12.67 6.28 31.38
C GLY A 321 -11.23 6.35 31.87
#